data_a0abec764d4d0661733512d7d5747860
#
_entry.id   a0abec764d4d0661733512d7d5747860
#
_cell.length_a   1.000
_cell.length_b   1.000
_cell.length_c   1.000
_cell.angle_alpha   90.00
_cell.angle_beta   90.00
_cell.angle_gamma   90.00
#
_symmetry.space_group_name_H-M   'P 1'
#
loop_
_entity.id
_entity.type
_entity.pdbx_description
1 polymer ?
#
loop_
_entity_poly.entity_id
_entity_poly.type
_entity_poly.pdbx_seq_one_letter_code
_entity_poly.pdbx_strand_id
1 'polypeptide(L)'
;IAQQGADFVYTDEVTFEGDIDHLTVYHFKPDYMIDNLRSNNYICHLSVFSAKLLAEVGGDERAEFNGSQDYDLYLRLTEKAHKIVHIPHLLYYWRSSPTSVASNISAKTYCLEAAVKALYAHYERVGIPVDGVSMIPGTPGFYKTDYTLTKPGRVSILIPSCDHSRDLRTCVESIYHKSTYEDFEIIVIENNSKEEATFRCYKQLQKEHRNLRVITWQGTGFNYSALNNFGAKEATGEYLLLLNNDTEV
;
A
#
# COMPACT_ATOMS: atom_id res chain seq x y z
N ILE A 1 16.65 22.94 0.86
CA ILE A 1 15.48 23.81 0.60
C ILE A 1 15.83 24.80 -0.52
N ALA A 2 16.76 25.73 -0.30
CA ALA A 2 17.05 26.82 -1.25
C ALA A 2 17.44 26.35 -2.66
N GLN A 3 18.31 25.33 -2.76
CA GLN A 3 18.83 24.84 -4.05
C GLN A 3 17.81 24.05 -4.88
N GLN A 4 16.84 23.40 -4.22
CA GLN A 4 15.86 22.55 -4.89
C GLN A 4 14.46 23.15 -4.93
N GLY A 5 14.23 24.31 -4.30
CA GLY A 5 12.91 24.93 -4.19
C GLY A 5 11.91 24.10 -3.38
N ALA A 6 12.41 23.27 -2.44
CA ALA A 6 11.53 22.47 -1.58
C ALA A 6 10.91 23.35 -0.50
N ASP A 7 9.65 23.10 -0.18
CA ASP A 7 8.92 23.76 0.90
C ASP A 7 8.67 22.83 2.10
N PHE A 8 8.87 21.50 1.92
CA PHE A 8 8.91 20.51 2.98
C PHE A 8 10.09 19.54 2.77
N VAL A 9 10.87 19.30 3.82
CA VAL A 9 12.04 18.41 3.80
C VAL A 9 12.02 17.54 5.04
N TYR A 10 12.38 16.27 4.93
CA TYR A 10 12.60 15.37 6.07
C TYR A 10 13.87 14.53 5.88
N THR A 11 14.36 13.97 6.97
CA THR A 11 15.64 13.23 7.03
C THR A 11 15.47 11.88 7.69
N ASP A 12 16.49 11.03 7.58
CA ASP A 12 16.60 9.82 8.38
C ASP A 12 16.94 10.14 9.83
N GLU A 13 16.65 9.20 10.72
CA GLU A 13 16.92 9.32 12.14
C GLU A 13 17.50 8.03 12.73
N VAL A 14 18.13 8.16 13.89
CA VAL A 14 18.61 7.03 14.67
C VAL A 14 18.31 7.26 16.16
N THR A 15 17.88 6.23 16.85
CA THR A 15 17.72 6.29 18.30
C THR A 15 18.99 5.88 19.02
N PHE A 16 19.21 6.43 20.21
CA PHE A 16 20.33 6.06 21.08
C PHE A 16 19.90 6.00 22.55
N GLU A 17 20.62 5.22 23.33
CA GLU A 17 20.40 5.08 24.79
C GLU A 17 21.61 5.55 25.55
N GLY A 18 21.38 6.34 26.62
CA GLY A 18 22.44 6.88 27.44
C GLY A 18 23.36 7.84 26.70
N ASP A 19 24.43 7.34 26.08
CA ASP A 19 25.39 8.09 25.27
C ASP A 19 25.08 8.00 23.77
N ILE A 20 25.46 9.05 23.01
CA ILE A 20 25.26 9.12 21.56
C ILE A 20 26.02 8.04 20.79
N ASP A 21 27.07 7.48 21.39
CA ASP A 21 27.81 6.37 20.81
C ASP A 21 27.07 5.02 20.92
N HIS A 22 25.97 4.96 21.70
CA HIS A 22 25.16 3.75 21.88
C HIS A 22 23.88 3.80 21.02
N LEU A 23 24.05 3.63 19.71
CA LEU A 23 22.96 3.65 18.73
C LEU A 23 22.16 2.35 18.82
N THR A 24 20.82 2.46 18.73
CA THR A 24 19.90 1.31 18.90
C THR A 24 19.09 1.01 17.65
N VAL A 25 18.26 1.94 17.16
CA VAL A 25 17.39 1.70 16.01
C VAL A 25 17.67 2.74 14.92
N TYR A 26 17.98 2.26 13.74
CA TYR A 26 18.11 3.09 12.53
C TYR A 26 16.78 3.15 11.81
N HIS A 27 16.29 4.35 11.52
CA HIS A 27 15.07 4.58 10.75
C HIS A 27 15.44 5.25 9.42
N PHE A 28 15.71 4.41 8.41
CA PHE A 28 15.89 4.82 7.03
C PHE A 28 14.53 4.97 6.38
N LYS A 29 14.24 6.13 5.84
CA LYS A 29 12.93 6.51 5.32
C LYS A 29 12.92 6.43 3.80
N PRO A 30 11.79 6.06 3.18
CA PRO A 30 11.66 6.17 1.72
C PRO A 30 11.49 7.63 1.29
N ASP A 31 11.61 7.88 -0.01
CA ASP A 31 11.09 9.10 -0.61
C ASP A 31 9.59 9.25 -0.30
N TYR A 32 9.07 10.48 -0.43
CA TYR A 32 7.69 10.77 -0.04
C TYR A 32 6.69 9.87 -0.77
N MET A 33 5.92 9.16 0.04
CA MET A 33 4.84 8.28 -0.40
C MET A 33 3.61 8.50 0.47
N ILE A 34 2.55 9.06 -0.12
CA ILE A 34 1.32 9.40 0.62
C ILE A 34 0.67 8.15 1.23
N ASP A 35 0.65 7.02 0.54
CA ASP A 35 0.02 5.81 1.04
C ASP A 35 0.80 5.20 2.23
N ASN A 36 2.13 5.36 2.24
CA ASN A 36 2.92 5.02 3.41
C ASN A 36 2.62 5.97 4.58
N LEU A 37 2.51 7.29 4.32
CA LEU A 37 2.13 8.25 5.35
C LEU A 37 0.72 8.00 5.89
N ARG A 38 -0.21 7.53 5.08
CA ARG A 38 -1.56 7.10 5.50
C ARG A 38 -1.56 5.84 6.36
N SER A 39 -0.50 5.04 6.28
CA SER A 39 -0.37 3.79 7.02
C SER A 39 0.41 3.94 8.32
N ASN A 40 1.32 4.89 8.41
CA ASN A 40 2.09 5.21 9.62
C ASN A 40 2.76 6.58 9.51
N ASN A 41 3.05 7.19 10.66
CA ASN A 41 3.80 8.44 10.72
C ASN A 41 5.31 8.19 10.55
N TYR A 42 5.75 7.81 9.34
CA TYR A 42 7.16 7.50 9.08
C TYR A 42 8.06 8.73 8.98
N ILE A 43 7.51 9.93 8.78
CA ILE A 43 8.29 11.16 8.63
C ILE A 43 8.96 11.55 9.94
N CYS A 44 8.23 11.57 11.06
CA CYS A 44 8.73 11.88 12.41
C CYS A 44 9.78 12.99 12.43
N HIS A 45 11.03 12.67 12.74
CA HIS A 45 12.15 13.60 12.91
C HIS A 45 13.25 13.34 11.87
N LEU A 46 14.00 14.29 11.42
CA LEU A 46 13.80 15.73 11.50
C LEU A 46 12.96 16.18 10.30
N SER A 47 11.99 17.05 10.51
CA SER A 47 11.26 17.69 9.42
C SER A 47 11.46 19.21 9.45
N VAL A 48 11.60 19.80 8.27
CA VAL A 48 11.78 21.26 8.08
C VAL A 48 10.83 21.72 6.98
N PHE A 49 10.05 22.73 7.26
CA PHE A 49 9.06 23.27 6.32
C PHE A 49 9.04 24.79 6.34
N SER A 50 8.56 25.40 5.26
CA SER A 50 8.50 26.85 5.18
C SER A 50 7.41 27.43 6.08
N ALA A 51 7.67 28.60 6.67
CA ALA A 51 6.65 29.32 7.44
C ALA A 51 5.42 29.68 6.58
N LYS A 52 5.59 29.88 5.29
CA LYS A 52 4.49 30.11 4.34
C LYS A 52 3.60 28.88 4.26
N LEU A 53 4.18 27.69 4.05
CA LEU A 53 3.42 26.44 4.00
C LEU A 53 2.67 26.19 5.33
N LEU A 54 3.32 26.46 6.47
CA LEU A 54 2.67 26.35 7.79
C LEU A 54 1.44 27.27 7.89
N ALA A 55 1.56 28.51 7.43
CA ALA A 55 0.43 29.45 7.44
C ALA A 55 -0.70 29.00 6.50
N GLU A 56 -0.40 28.43 5.34
CA GLU A 56 -1.39 27.93 4.38
C GLU A 56 -2.23 26.79 4.93
N VAL A 57 -1.67 25.96 5.84
CA VAL A 57 -2.39 24.86 6.46
C VAL A 57 -3.11 25.22 7.78
N GLY A 58 -3.15 26.49 8.12
CA GLY A 58 -3.86 27.00 9.30
C GLY A 58 -3.04 27.01 10.58
N GLY A 59 -1.70 26.98 10.45
CA GLY A 59 -0.78 27.05 11.60
C GLY A 59 -0.34 25.69 12.13
N ASP A 60 0.18 25.73 13.35
CA ASP A 60 0.85 24.61 14.00
C ASP A 60 -0.08 23.51 14.56
N GLU A 61 0.28 22.95 15.68
CA GLU A 61 -0.40 21.82 16.31
C GLU A 61 -1.80 22.17 16.80
N ARG A 62 -2.72 21.23 16.65
CA ARG A 62 -4.10 21.33 17.12
C ARG A 62 -4.31 20.41 18.31
N ALA A 63 -4.84 20.96 19.42
CA ALA A 63 -4.99 20.25 20.69
C ALA A 63 -5.85 18.98 20.61
N GLU A 64 -6.76 18.90 19.65
CA GLU A 64 -7.63 17.73 19.44
C GLU A 64 -6.85 16.47 18.97
N PHE A 65 -5.61 16.66 18.50
CA PHE A 65 -4.71 15.59 18.06
C PHE A 65 -3.54 15.36 19.02
N ASN A 66 -3.63 15.83 20.26
CA ASN A 66 -2.59 15.64 21.27
C ASN A 66 -2.17 14.17 21.37
N GLY A 67 -0.86 13.95 21.30
CA GLY A 67 -0.23 12.64 21.25
C GLY A 67 0.10 12.14 19.83
N SER A 68 -0.51 12.73 18.79
CA SER A 68 -0.21 12.53 17.38
C SER A 68 -0.35 13.85 16.59
N GLN A 69 -0.07 14.98 17.24
CA GLN A 69 -0.18 16.31 16.67
C GLN A 69 0.76 16.53 15.49
N ASP A 70 1.95 15.96 15.54
CA ASP A 70 2.93 15.96 14.46
C ASP A 70 2.41 15.20 13.23
N TYR A 71 1.71 14.09 13.42
CA TYR A 71 1.11 13.31 12.34
C TYR A 71 0.02 14.11 11.62
N ASP A 72 -0.91 14.75 12.36
CA ASP A 72 -1.90 15.66 11.78
C ASP A 72 -1.23 16.82 11.01
N LEU A 73 -0.18 17.40 11.59
CA LEU A 73 0.56 18.49 10.95
C LEU A 73 1.20 18.02 9.62
N TYR A 74 1.87 16.86 9.62
CA TYR A 74 2.51 16.34 8.40
C TYR A 74 1.50 16.00 7.31
N LEU A 75 0.36 15.41 7.65
CA LEU A 75 -0.72 15.18 6.70
C LEU A 75 -1.18 16.50 6.07
N ARG A 76 -1.44 17.55 6.86
CA ARG A 76 -1.82 18.88 6.34
C ARG A 76 -0.74 19.53 5.48
N LEU A 77 0.52 19.51 5.94
CA LEU A 77 1.64 20.07 5.20
C LEU A 77 1.83 19.37 3.85
N THR A 78 1.80 18.04 3.83
CA THR A 78 2.00 17.28 2.59
C THR A 78 0.84 17.39 1.61
N GLU A 79 -0.38 17.72 2.08
CA GLU A 79 -1.54 18.05 1.22
C GLU A 79 -1.33 19.33 0.40
N LYS A 80 -0.51 20.25 0.87
CA LYS A 80 -0.30 21.60 0.27
C LYS A 80 1.10 21.83 -0.25
N ALA A 81 2.07 21.03 0.16
CA ALA A 81 3.45 21.20 -0.26
C ALA A 81 3.60 21.07 -1.79
N HIS A 82 4.31 22.02 -2.39
CA HIS A 82 4.64 21.96 -3.81
C HIS A 82 5.77 20.97 -4.10
N LYS A 83 6.72 20.88 -3.18
CA LYS A 83 7.86 19.98 -3.34
C LYS A 83 8.34 19.45 -1.99
N ILE A 84 8.17 18.15 -1.82
CA ILE A 84 8.64 17.39 -0.66
C ILE A 84 9.95 16.70 -1.04
N VAL A 85 10.97 16.81 -0.19
CA VAL A 85 12.28 16.21 -0.43
C VAL A 85 12.72 15.40 0.79
N HIS A 86 13.07 14.15 0.55
CA HIS A 86 13.79 13.32 1.51
C HIS A 86 15.31 13.56 1.37
N ILE A 87 15.99 13.71 2.48
CA ILE A 87 17.45 13.74 2.56
C ILE A 87 17.90 12.44 3.23
N PRO A 88 18.44 11.46 2.47
CA PRO A 88 18.75 10.13 2.97
C PRO A 88 20.05 10.15 3.81
N HIS A 89 20.03 10.91 4.86
CA HIS A 89 21.12 11.03 5.82
C HIS A 89 20.58 11.04 7.25
N LEU A 90 21.30 10.39 8.18
CA LEU A 90 21.01 10.40 9.60
C LEU A 90 21.37 11.77 10.18
N LEU A 91 20.42 12.69 10.17
CA LEU A 91 20.61 14.06 10.66
C LEU A 91 19.90 14.31 12.00
N TYR A 92 19.21 13.31 12.55
CA TYR A 92 18.55 13.39 13.84
C TYR A 92 18.89 12.18 14.70
N TYR A 93 19.39 12.47 15.90
CA TYR A 93 19.73 11.49 16.93
C TYR A 93 18.73 11.60 18.07
N TRP A 94 17.85 10.65 18.18
CA TRP A 94 16.76 10.64 19.14
C TRP A 94 17.15 9.88 20.40
N ARG A 95 17.24 10.58 21.53
CA ARG A 95 17.52 9.95 22.82
C ARG A 95 16.29 9.14 23.27
N SER A 96 16.46 7.83 23.38
CA SER A 96 15.46 6.96 24.01
C SER A 96 15.36 7.25 25.52
N SER A 97 14.12 7.35 26.00
CA SER A 97 13.84 7.50 27.42
C SER A 97 12.78 6.48 27.83
N PRO A 98 12.93 5.81 28.99
CA PRO A 98 11.93 4.86 29.51
C PRO A 98 10.53 5.45 29.69
N THR A 99 10.43 6.79 29.80
CA THR A 99 9.18 7.52 29.95
C THR A 99 8.62 8.07 28.65
N SER A 100 9.33 7.90 27.54
CA SER A 100 8.90 8.44 26.24
C SER A 100 7.67 7.69 25.69
N VAL A 101 6.86 8.39 24.86
CA VAL A 101 5.72 7.77 24.17
C VAL A 101 6.19 6.63 23.28
N ALA A 102 7.33 6.82 22.62
CA ALA A 102 7.91 5.84 21.70
C ALA A 102 8.34 4.53 22.38
N SER A 103 8.73 4.58 23.66
CA SER A 103 9.16 3.37 24.39
C SER A 103 7.98 2.53 24.90
N ASN A 104 6.78 3.10 25.01
CA ASN A 104 5.58 2.37 25.46
C ASN A 104 4.29 2.91 24.80
N ILE A 105 4.22 2.81 23.49
CA ILE A 105 3.09 3.31 22.71
C ILE A 105 1.79 2.57 23.06
N SER A 106 1.88 1.28 23.41
CA SER A 106 0.71 0.47 23.78
C SER A 106 0.03 0.93 25.07
N ALA A 107 0.77 1.59 25.99
CA ALA A 107 0.22 2.11 27.23
C ALA A 107 -0.46 3.48 27.05
N LYS A 108 -0.35 4.09 25.86
CA LYS A 108 -0.88 5.43 25.57
C LYS A 108 -1.87 5.37 24.41
N THR A 109 -2.96 4.64 24.62
CA THR A 109 -4.04 4.44 23.62
C THR A 109 -4.59 5.73 23.03
N TYR A 110 -4.60 6.83 23.82
CA TYR A 110 -5.05 8.12 23.33
C TYR A 110 -4.25 8.66 22.13
N CYS A 111 -2.94 8.34 22.05
CA CYS A 111 -2.11 8.74 20.91
C CYS A 111 -2.55 8.00 19.64
N LEU A 112 -2.87 6.71 19.76
CA LEU A 112 -3.33 5.89 18.64
C LEU A 112 -4.71 6.33 18.15
N GLU A 113 -5.60 6.69 19.08
CA GLU A 113 -6.92 7.26 18.77
C GLU A 113 -6.79 8.65 18.10
N ALA A 114 -5.87 9.49 18.56
CA ALA A 114 -5.59 10.78 17.95
C ALA A 114 -5.06 10.64 16.51
N ALA A 115 -4.21 9.65 16.25
CA ALA A 115 -3.73 9.35 14.90
C ALA A 115 -4.85 8.88 13.98
N VAL A 116 -5.77 8.03 14.45
CA VAL A 116 -6.96 7.62 13.69
C VAL A 116 -7.83 8.84 13.36
N LYS A 117 -8.04 9.75 14.31
CA LYS A 117 -8.76 11.01 14.06
C LYS A 117 -8.06 11.89 13.03
N ALA A 118 -6.72 11.98 13.09
CA ALA A 118 -5.93 12.75 12.12
C ALA A 118 -6.07 12.19 10.70
N LEU A 119 -6.11 10.86 10.55
CA LEU A 119 -6.35 10.20 9.27
C LEU A 119 -7.76 10.47 8.73
N TYR A 120 -8.82 10.37 9.57
CA TYR A 120 -10.18 10.73 9.13
C TYR A 120 -10.25 12.19 8.68
N ALA A 121 -9.68 13.12 9.46
CA ALA A 121 -9.64 14.53 9.10
C ALA A 121 -8.84 14.78 7.79
N HIS A 122 -7.77 14.01 7.54
CA HIS A 122 -7.05 14.02 6.27
C HIS A 122 -7.95 13.59 5.12
N TYR A 123 -8.61 12.44 5.22
CA TYR A 123 -9.47 11.92 4.16
C TYR A 123 -10.63 12.86 3.83
N GLU A 124 -11.22 13.49 4.85
CA GLU A 124 -12.26 14.50 4.67
C GLU A 124 -11.72 15.72 3.87
N ARG A 125 -10.54 16.25 4.24
CA ARG A 125 -9.93 17.39 3.55
C ARG A 125 -9.58 17.11 2.09
N VAL A 126 -9.12 15.90 1.78
CA VAL A 126 -8.75 15.52 0.41
C VAL A 126 -9.90 14.92 -0.40
N GLY A 127 -11.09 14.78 0.21
CA GLY A 127 -12.28 14.27 -0.47
C GLY A 127 -12.23 12.80 -0.84
N ILE A 128 -11.49 11.98 -0.09
CA ILE A 128 -11.39 10.53 -0.28
C ILE A 128 -12.36 9.84 0.69
N PRO A 129 -13.43 9.21 0.20
CA PRO A 129 -14.36 8.49 1.06
C PRO A 129 -13.72 7.20 1.61
N VAL A 130 -13.93 6.94 2.89
CA VAL A 130 -13.43 5.76 3.58
C VAL A 130 -14.54 5.12 4.42
N ASP A 131 -14.61 3.80 4.42
CA ASP A 131 -15.55 3.03 5.24
C ASP A 131 -15.02 2.86 6.67
N GLY A 132 -13.69 2.91 6.85
CA GLY A 132 -13.07 2.81 8.16
C GLY A 132 -11.57 3.09 8.17
N VAL A 133 -11.09 3.51 9.33
CA VAL A 133 -9.67 3.61 9.65
C VAL A 133 -9.46 2.90 10.99
N SER A 134 -8.57 1.94 11.04
CA SER A 134 -8.29 1.16 12.25
C SER A 134 -6.79 0.92 12.43
N MET A 135 -6.38 0.74 13.68
CA MET A 135 -5.03 0.27 13.98
C MET A 135 -4.91 -1.22 13.61
N ILE A 136 -3.79 -1.59 13.03
CA ILE A 136 -3.50 -3.00 12.73
C ILE A 136 -3.20 -3.74 14.05
N PRO A 137 -3.92 -4.82 14.37
CA PRO A 137 -3.69 -5.56 15.62
C PRO A 137 -2.24 -6.05 15.75
N GLY A 138 -1.63 -5.83 16.91
CA GLY A 138 -0.26 -6.24 17.19
C GLY A 138 0.85 -5.32 16.65
N THR A 139 0.49 -4.28 15.89
CA THR A 139 1.44 -3.33 15.31
C THR A 139 1.06 -1.89 15.64
N PRO A 140 1.25 -1.43 16.90
CA PRO A 140 0.88 -0.08 17.31
C PRO A 140 1.60 0.99 16.46
N GLY A 141 0.84 1.99 16.01
CA GLY A 141 1.33 3.05 15.12
C GLY A 141 1.21 2.73 13.63
N PHE A 142 0.70 1.54 13.28
CA PHE A 142 0.33 1.20 11.90
C PHE A 142 -1.19 1.13 11.75
N TYR A 143 -1.67 1.71 10.66
CA TYR A 143 -3.10 1.91 10.41
C TYR A 143 -3.50 1.27 9.08
N LYS A 144 -4.67 0.66 9.07
CA LYS A 144 -5.37 0.17 7.89
C LYS A 144 -6.50 1.12 7.57
N THR A 145 -6.60 1.51 6.31
CA THR A 145 -7.75 2.26 5.79
C THR A 145 -8.58 1.35 4.89
N ASP A 146 -9.86 1.25 5.18
CA ASP A 146 -10.84 0.63 4.30
C ASP A 146 -11.46 1.73 3.44
N TYR A 147 -11.02 1.80 2.17
CA TYR A 147 -11.49 2.81 1.23
C TYR A 147 -12.87 2.44 0.67
N THR A 148 -13.77 3.42 0.61
CA THR A 148 -15.06 3.23 -0.05
C THR A 148 -14.87 3.07 -1.55
N LEU A 149 -15.32 1.97 -2.11
CA LEU A 149 -15.25 1.71 -3.53
C LEU A 149 -16.33 2.50 -4.29
N THR A 150 -16.00 3.71 -4.72
CA THR A 150 -16.97 4.64 -5.36
C THR A 150 -17.19 4.40 -6.83
N LYS A 151 -16.22 3.80 -7.52
CA LYS A 151 -16.26 3.50 -8.95
C LYS A 151 -15.71 2.09 -9.18
N PRO A 152 -16.52 1.06 -8.94
CA PRO A 152 -16.11 -0.29 -9.25
C PRO A 152 -15.92 -0.43 -10.76
N GLY A 153 -14.74 -0.88 -11.17
CA GLY A 153 -14.44 -1.18 -12.57
C GLY A 153 -14.14 -2.67 -12.74
N ARG A 154 -14.48 -3.22 -13.90
CA ARG A 154 -14.24 -4.63 -14.20
C ARG A 154 -12.74 -4.97 -14.09
N VAL A 155 -12.44 -6.10 -13.44
CA VAL A 155 -11.09 -6.63 -13.30
C VAL A 155 -10.87 -7.80 -14.24
N SER A 156 -9.85 -7.76 -15.09
CA SER A 156 -9.40 -8.91 -15.87
C SER A 156 -8.23 -9.59 -15.15
N ILE A 157 -8.45 -10.82 -14.69
CA ILE A 157 -7.45 -11.64 -14.00
C ILE A 157 -6.74 -12.49 -15.05
N LEU A 158 -5.45 -12.20 -15.27
CA LEU A 158 -4.61 -12.86 -16.26
C LEU A 158 -3.78 -13.95 -15.58
N ILE A 159 -3.97 -15.21 -15.98
CA ILE A 159 -3.32 -16.36 -15.36
C ILE A 159 -2.52 -17.13 -16.43
N PRO A 160 -1.22 -16.85 -16.60
CA PRO A 160 -0.35 -17.73 -17.40
C PRO A 160 -0.32 -19.14 -16.82
N SER A 161 -0.51 -20.15 -17.66
CA SER A 161 -0.56 -21.55 -17.24
C SER A 161 0.11 -22.46 -18.26
N CYS A 162 0.90 -23.40 -17.74
CA CYS A 162 1.52 -24.48 -18.52
C CYS A 162 1.48 -25.74 -17.68
N ASP A 163 0.66 -26.71 -18.10
CA ASP A 163 0.43 -27.92 -17.31
C ASP A 163 -0.04 -27.60 -15.87
N HIS A 164 0.29 -28.39 -14.82
CA HIS A 164 -0.09 -28.14 -13.43
C HIS A 164 -1.59 -27.88 -13.22
N SER A 165 -2.45 -28.69 -13.85
CA SER A 165 -3.91 -28.50 -13.86
C SER A 165 -4.55 -28.46 -12.46
N ARG A 166 -3.93 -29.11 -11.47
CA ARG A 166 -4.42 -29.10 -10.08
C ARG A 166 -4.24 -27.73 -9.44
N ASP A 167 -3.06 -27.13 -9.61
CA ASP A 167 -2.75 -25.83 -9.02
C ASP A 167 -3.63 -24.75 -9.65
N LEU A 168 -3.75 -24.76 -10.99
CA LEU A 168 -4.65 -23.86 -11.70
C LEU A 168 -6.10 -23.97 -11.20
N ARG A 169 -6.60 -25.21 -10.99
CA ARG A 169 -7.96 -25.39 -10.46
C ARG A 169 -8.10 -24.81 -9.07
N THR A 170 -7.16 -25.08 -8.16
CA THR A 170 -7.16 -24.52 -6.81
C THR A 170 -7.15 -22.99 -6.85
N CYS A 171 -6.31 -22.39 -7.68
CA CYS A 171 -6.25 -20.95 -7.88
C CYS A 171 -7.61 -20.38 -8.31
N VAL A 172 -8.17 -20.90 -9.40
CA VAL A 172 -9.44 -20.42 -9.95
C VAL A 172 -10.59 -20.58 -8.95
N GLU A 173 -10.74 -21.76 -8.35
CA GLU A 173 -11.80 -22.00 -7.37
C GLU A 173 -11.68 -21.10 -6.13
N SER A 174 -10.45 -20.83 -5.67
CA SER A 174 -10.22 -19.90 -4.55
C SER A 174 -10.72 -18.50 -4.84
N ILE A 175 -10.52 -18.01 -6.07
CA ILE A 175 -11.03 -16.71 -6.52
C ILE A 175 -12.56 -16.68 -6.41
N TYR A 176 -13.25 -17.68 -6.96
CA TYR A 176 -14.72 -17.70 -6.94
C TYR A 176 -15.31 -17.89 -5.54
N HIS A 177 -14.63 -18.64 -4.65
CA HIS A 177 -15.14 -18.90 -3.31
C HIS A 177 -14.83 -17.82 -2.29
N LYS A 178 -13.72 -17.11 -2.44
CA LYS A 178 -13.24 -16.18 -1.41
C LYS A 178 -13.34 -14.70 -1.79
N SER A 179 -13.47 -14.38 -3.08
CA SER A 179 -13.61 -12.99 -3.52
C SER A 179 -15.02 -12.46 -3.27
N THR A 180 -15.11 -11.28 -2.70
CA THR A 180 -16.37 -10.54 -2.53
C THR A 180 -16.65 -9.58 -3.68
N TYR A 181 -15.67 -9.33 -4.55
CA TYR A 181 -15.81 -8.52 -5.75
C TYR A 181 -16.33 -9.37 -6.90
N GLU A 182 -17.44 -8.97 -7.52
CA GLU A 182 -18.17 -9.81 -8.50
C GLU A 182 -17.88 -9.45 -9.97
N ASP A 183 -17.50 -8.20 -10.27
CA ASP A 183 -17.26 -7.75 -11.64
C ASP A 183 -15.84 -8.05 -12.11
N PHE A 184 -15.58 -9.32 -12.39
CA PHE A 184 -14.30 -9.75 -12.95
C PHE A 184 -14.48 -10.77 -14.09
N GLU A 185 -13.43 -10.93 -14.88
CA GLU A 185 -13.24 -12.05 -15.79
C GLU A 185 -11.90 -12.74 -15.48
N ILE A 186 -11.80 -14.02 -15.80
CA ILE A 186 -10.55 -14.78 -15.73
C ILE A 186 -10.12 -15.15 -17.15
N ILE A 187 -8.88 -14.81 -17.49
CA ILE A 187 -8.24 -15.18 -18.75
C ILE A 187 -7.08 -16.08 -18.45
N VAL A 188 -7.25 -17.37 -18.62
CA VAL A 188 -6.17 -18.35 -18.55
C VAL A 188 -5.38 -18.29 -19.86
N ILE A 189 -4.08 -18.02 -19.78
CA ILE A 189 -3.20 -17.92 -20.93
C ILE A 189 -2.42 -19.23 -21.02
N GLU A 190 -2.91 -20.11 -21.88
CA GLU A 190 -2.29 -21.41 -22.13
C GLU A 190 -0.95 -21.23 -22.84
N ASN A 191 0.12 -21.79 -22.26
CA ASN A 191 1.49 -21.67 -22.71
C ASN A 191 2.14 -23.03 -22.98
N ASN A 192 1.84 -23.63 -24.14
CA ASN A 192 2.49 -24.85 -24.63
C ASN A 192 2.37 -26.05 -23.68
N SER A 193 1.23 -26.24 -23.04
CA SER A 193 0.93 -27.42 -22.22
C SER A 193 0.98 -28.71 -23.04
N LYS A 194 1.37 -29.81 -22.40
CA LYS A 194 1.50 -31.13 -23.02
C LYS A 194 0.59 -32.17 -22.40
N GLU A 195 0.17 -31.94 -21.15
CA GLU A 195 -0.65 -32.89 -20.40
C GLU A 195 -2.11 -32.82 -20.84
N GLU A 196 -2.68 -33.94 -21.21
CA GLU A 196 -4.10 -34.05 -21.55
C GLU A 196 -5.02 -33.66 -20.37
N ALA A 197 -4.56 -33.88 -19.14
CA ALA A 197 -5.26 -33.47 -17.94
C ALA A 197 -5.49 -31.95 -17.87
N THR A 198 -4.53 -31.17 -18.34
CA THR A 198 -4.58 -29.71 -18.41
C THR A 198 -5.67 -29.23 -19.36
N PHE A 199 -5.73 -29.80 -20.56
CA PHE A 199 -6.76 -29.45 -21.53
C PHE A 199 -8.18 -29.89 -21.08
N ARG A 200 -8.29 -30.99 -20.35
CA ARG A 200 -9.55 -31.38 -19.70
C ARG A 200 -9.96 -30.38 -18.61
N CYS A 201 -9.00 -29.93 -17.80
CA CYS A 201 -9.22 -28.91 -16.77
C CYS A 201 -9.72 -27.60 -17.40
N TYR A 202 -9.06 -27.11 -18.45
CA TYR A 202 -9.49 -25.90 -19.18
C TYR A 202 -10.95 -26.00 -19.64
N LYS A 203 -11.31 -27.10 -20.31
CA LYS A 203 -12.69 -27.30 -20.79
C LYS A 203 -13.71 -27.34 -19.65
N GLN A 204 -13.34 -27.91 -18.52
CA GLN A 204 -14.21 -28.02 -17.37
C GLN A 204 -14.39 -26.64 -16.70
N LEU A 205 -13.32 -25.90 -16.46
CA LEU A 205 -13.36 -24.55 -15.89
C LEU A 205 -14.20 -23.59 -16.74
N GLN A 206 -14.06 -23.62 -18.08
CA GLN A 206 -14.88 -22.80 -18.98
C GLN A 206 -16.37 -23.19 -18.97
N LYS A 207 -16.70 -24.45 -18.65
CA LYS A 207 -18.09 -24.90 -18.52
C LYS A 207 -18.70 -24.49 -17.17
N GLU A 208 -17.89 -24.51 -16.11
CA GLU A 208 -18.31 -24.18 -14.74
C GLU A 208 -18.45 -22.67 -14.55
N HIS A 209 -17.59 -21.87 -15.18
CA HIS A 209 -17.48 -20.43 -14.98
C HIS A 209 -17.64 -19.65 -16.28
N ARG A 210 -18.77 -18.94 -16.43
CA ARG A 210 -19.11 -18.21 -17.67
C ARG A 210 -18.20 -17.03 -17.99
N ASN A 211 -17.57 -16.45 -16.97
CA ASN A 211 -16.64 -15.32 -17.08
C ASN A 211 -15.17 -15.77 -17.12
N LEU A 212 -14.93 -17.07 -17.34
CA LEU A 212 -13.60 -17.62 -17.56
C LEU A 212 -13.44 -18.06 -19.02
N ARG A 213 -12.33 -17.68 -19.63
CA ARG A 213 -11.93 -18.14 -20.95
C ARG A 213 -10.46 -18.51 -20.98
N VAL A 214 -10.12 -19.41 -21.88
CA VAL A 214 -8.75 -19.84 -22.12
C VAL A 214 -8.32 -19.34 -23.50
N ILE A 215 -7.18 -18.69 -23.57
CA ILE A 215 -6.55 -18.23 -24.82
C ILE A 215 -5.21 -18.90 -24.97
N THR A 216 -4.82 -19.25 -26.19
CA THR A 216 -3.56 -19.97 -26.46
C THR A 216 -2.52 -19.01 -27.02
N TRP A 217 -1.42 -18.86 -26.30
CA TRP A 217 -0.27 -18.10 -26.77
C TRP A 217 0.50 -18.88 -27.86
N GLN A 218 0.80 -18.22 -28.98
CA GLN A 218 1.43 -18.85 -30.13
C GLN A 218 2.97 -18.79 -30.10
N GLY A 219 3.57 -18.17 -29.09
CA GLY A 219 5.02 -18.11 -28.93
C GLY A 219 5.62 -19.42 -28.40
N THR A 220 6.92 -19.46 -28.27
CA THR A 220 7.66 -20.64 -27.78
C THR A 220 8.38 -20.31 -26.48
N GLY A 221 8.49 -21.32 -25.59
CA GLY A 221 9.17 -21.21 -24.31
C GLY A 221 8.37 -20.39 -23.28
N PHE A 222 9.02 -19.96 -22.22
CA PHE A 222 8.41 -19.17 -21.16
C PHE A 222 8.90 -17.72 -21.18
N ASN A 223 8.00 -16.80 -21.39
CA ASN A 223 8.25 -15.35 -21.22
C ASN A 223 7.05 -14.72 -20.54
N TYR A 224 7.18 -14.49 -19.24
CA TYR A 224 6.10 -13.97 -18.40
C TYR A 224 5.51 -12.65 -18.91
N SER A 225 6.39 -11.71 -19.29
CA SER A 225 5.94 -10.42 -19.82
C SER A 225 5.19 -10.55 -21.14
N ALA A 226 5.67 -11.39 -22.06
CA ALA A 226 5.01 -11.60 -23.35
C ALA A 226 3.64 -12.27 -23.18
N LEU A 227 3.53 -13.25 -22.29
CA LEU A 227 2.27 -13.91 -21.94
C LEU A 227 1.24 -12.93 -21.38
N ASN A 228 1.64 -12.13 -20.38
CA ASN A 228 0.73 -11.16 -19.79
C ASN A 228 0.37 -10.04 -20.78
N ASN A 229 1.30 -9.55 -21.59
CA ASN A 229 1.00 -8.58 -22.65
C ASN A 229 0.04 -9.15 -23.72
N PHE A 230 0.13 -10.44 -24.00
CA PHE A 230 -0.82 -11.12 -24.88
C PHE A 230 -2.21 -11.19 -24.24
N GLY A 231 -2.30 -11.63 -22.98
CA GLY A 231 -3.55 -11.66 -22.22
C GLY A 231 -4.19 -10.29 -22.06
N ALA A 232 -3.38 -9.25 -21.82
CA ALA A 232 -3.86 -7.87 -21.67
C ALA A 232 -4.56 -7.30 -22.92
N LYS A 233 -4.15 -7.74 -24.12
CA LYS A 233 -4.82 -7.34 -25.38
C LYS A 233 -6.22 -7.94 -25.52
N GLU A 234 -6.45 -9.05 -24.88
CA GLU A 234 -7.72 -9.76 -24.87
C GLU A 234 -8.62 -9.35 -23.69
N ALA A 235 -8.08 -8.61 -22.72
CA ALA A 235 -8.79 -8.17 -21.52
C ALA A 235 -9.86 -7.13 -21.85
N THR A 236 -11.02 -7.21 -21.16
CA THR A 236 -12.12 -6.27 -21.27
C THR A 236 -12.27 -5.39 -20.02
N GLY A 237 -11.55 -5.72 -18.94
CA GLY A 237 -11.57 -4.98 -17.68
C GLY A 237 -10.77 -3.68 -17.73
N GLU A 238 -11.20 -2.73 -16.92
CA GLU A 238 -10.47 -1.47 -16.68
C GLU A 238 -9.18 -1.72 -15.89
N TYR A 239 -9.19 -2.74 -15.05
CA TYR A 239 -8.04 -3.15 -14.22
C TYR A 239 -7.53 -4.52 -14.64
N LEU A 240 -6.19 -4.69 -14.60
CA LEU A 240 -5.53 -5.95 -14.88
C LEU A 240 -4.89 -6.48 -13.59
N LEU A 241 -5.26 -7.71 -13.20
CA LEU A 241 -4.61 -8.46 -12.14
C LEU A 241 -3.76 -9.56 -12.78
N LEU A 242 -2.43 -9.48 -12.62
CA LEU A 242 -1.50 -10.52 -13.07
C LEU A 242 -1.33 -11.52 -11.93
N LEU A 243 -1.78 -12.75 -12.12
CA LEU A 243 -1.82 -13.76 -11.08
C LEU A 243 -1.14 -15.05 -11.55
N ASN A 244 -0.32 -15.66 -10.69
CA ASN A 244 0.25 -16.96 -10.98
C ASN A 244 -0.79 -18.07 -10.77
N ASN A 245 -0.65 -19.15 -11.54
CA ASN A 245 -1.57 -20.29 -11.47
C ASN A 245 -1.43 -21.17 -10.21
N ASP A 246 -0.40 -20.97 -9.40
CA ASP A 246 -0.10 -21.65 -8.13
C ASP A 246 -0.44 -20.81 -6.89
N THR A 247 -1.21 -19.75 -7.08
CA THR A 247 -1.67 -18.86 -6.02
C THR A 247 -3.04 -19.32 -5.49
N GLU A 248 -3.25 -19.19 -4.19
CA GLU A 248 -4.58 -19.34 -3.53
C GLU A 248 -4.94 -18.02 -2.84
N VAL A 249 -6.14 -17.50 -3.13
CA VAL A 249 -6.69 -16.29 -2.51
C VAL A 249 -7.15 -16.56 -1.09
#